data_70892854455ff5cd9d9f24bb3501640f
#
_entry.id   70892854455ff5cd9d9f24bb3501640f
#
_cell.length_a   1.000
_cell.length_b   1.000
_cell.length_c   1.000
_cell.angle_alpha   90.00
_cell.angle_beta   90.00
_cell.angle_gamma   90.00
#
_symmetry.space_group_name_H-M   'P 1'
#
loop_
_entity.id
_entity.type
_entity.pdbx_description
1 polymer ?
#
loop_
_entity_poly.entity_id
_entity_poly.type
_entity_poly.pdbx_seq_one_letter_code
_entity_poly.pdbx_strand_id
1 'polypeptide(L)'
;MRKLIYAPTLHGPGERSDAMVDTFKSAIPADWREIENLINRVWDKIEKGGYTLDLDFSKTKLFPEGQVESITPAKKWQNLSTDQLRSIASSALSGLGLPSRQLGLVMTLWLKGATIENTEDPNLLEESSRLVEELEVILRKVAESGDLDAEIDEETLANTEAITSRIEDLAKERDIAIAKNINGNLREGETGILLLGGKHDVLGKLDKDIEVSLVDPELAVIQDEVREWRTLGEGKPRKSNFRENSSLGHESKE
;
A
#
# COMPACT_ATOMS: atom_id res chain seq x y z
N MET A 1 -0.93 26.29 -7.46
CA MET A 1 -0.92 24.93 -8.02
C MET A 1 -0.74 23.97 -6.87
N ARG A 2 -1.56 22.93 -6.80
CA ARG A 2 -1.50 21.85 -5.82
C ARG A 2 -0.59 20.75 -6.35
N LYS A 3 0.24 20.13 -5.50
CA LYS A 3 1.14 19.05 -5.89
C LYS A 3 0.82 17.79 -5.10
N LEU A 4 0.86 16.63 -5.73
CA LEU A 4 0.72 15.34 -5.08
C LEU A 4 1.88 14.42 -5.47
N ILE A 5 2.63 13.98 -4.47
CA ILE A 5 3.68 12.98 -4.61
C ILE A 5 3.06 11.64 -4.29
N TYR A 6 2.98 10.77 -5.28
CA TYR A 6 2.39 9.44 -5.12
C TYR A 6 3.47 8.41 -4.81
N ALA A 7 3.25 7.66 -3.75
CA ALA A 7 4.04 6.52 -3.33
C ALA A 7 3.17 5.26 -3.37
N PRO A 8 3.18 4.52 -4.49
CA PRO A 8 2.40 3.28 -4.61
C PRO A 8 2.96 2.22 -3.68
N THR A 9 2.19 1.85 -2.66
CA THR A 9 2.58 0.84 -1.69
C THR A 9 2.21 -0.56 -2.18
N LEU A 10 3.00 -1.55 -1.77
CA LEU A 10 2.69 -2.96 -1.91
C LEU A 10 2.67 -3.58 -0.52
N HIS A 11 1.60 -4.28 -0.21
CA HIS A 11 1.44 -5.01 1.03
C HIS A 11 1.53 -6.51 0.78
N GLY A 12 2.37 -7.19 1.55
CA GLY A 12 2.42 -8.64 1.58
C GLY A 12 1.33 -9.21 2.50
N PRO A 13 0.93 -10.47 2.32
CA PRO A 13 -0.02 -11.12 3.23
C PRO A 13 0.42 -11.11 4.70
N GLY A 14 1.73 -11.07 4.97
CA GLY A 14 2.27 -11.06 6.32
C GLY A 14 2.23 -9.73 7.06
N GLU A 15 1.87 -8.63 6.38
CA GLU A 15 1.78 -7.31 7.03
C GLU A 15 0.44 -7.09 7.73
N ARG A 16 -0.58 -7.91 7.45
CA ARG A 16 -1.93 -7.76 8.02
C ARG A 16 -2.27 -8.69 9.19
N SER A 17 -1.64 -9.85 9.32
CA SER A 17 -1.71 -10.68 10.54
C SER A 17 -0.64 -11.77 10.55
N ASP A 18 0.08 -11.91 11.68
CA ASP A 18 1.07 -12.99 11.89
C ASP A 18 0.45 -14.40 11.75
N ALA A 19 -0.85 -14.53 12.04
CA ALA A 19 -1.56 -15.81 11.99
C ALA A 19 -1.78 -16.34 10.54
N MET A 20 -1.95 -15.45 9.55
CA MET A 20 -2.09 -15.85 8.14
C MET A 20 -0.79 -16.37 7.53
N VAL A 21 0.32 -15.73 7.90
CA VAL A 21 1.64 -16.08 7.37
C VAL A 21 2.02 -17.50 7.68
N ASP A 22 1.75 -17.99 8.89
CA ASP A 22 2.15 -19.33 9.32
C ASP A 22 1.29 -20.42 8.68
N THR A 23 0.01 -20.16 8.44
CA THR A 23 -0.90 -21.11 7.77
C THR A 23 -0.58 -21.26 6.27
N PHE A 24 -0.16 -20.17 5.61
CA PHE A 24 0.14 -20.18 4.18
C PHE A 24 1.62 -20.44 3.84
N LYS A 25 2.55 -20.34 4.79
CA LYS A 25 4.00 -20.59 4.55
C LYS A 25 4.29 -21.97 3.97
N SER A 26 3.52 -22.99 4.30
CA SER A 26 3.68 -24.34 3.76
C SER A 26 3.03 -24.54 2.37
N ALA A 27 2.10 -23.67 1.98
CA ALA A 27 1.40 -23.70 0.70
C ALA A 27 1.85 -22.62 -0.28
N ILE A 28 2.84 -21.79 0.13
CA ILE A 28 3.33 -20.67 -0.69
C ILE A 28 4.13 -21.20 -1.88
N PRO A 29 3.73 -20.90 -3.14
CA PRO A 29 4.47 -21.28 -4.34
C PRO A 29 5.90 -20.76 -4.30
N ALA A 30 6.80 -21.39 -5.07
CA ALA A 30 8.22 -20.98 -5.19
C ALA A 30 8.37 -19.49 -5.60
N ASP A 31 7.35 -18.91 -6.21
CA ASP A 31 7.26 -17.52 -6.67
C ASP A 31 7.10 -16.50 -5.53
N TRP A 32 6.81 -16.94 -4.30
CA TRP A 32 6.60 -16.04 -3.17
C TRP A 32 7.83 -15.19 -2.82
N ARG A 33 9.01 -15.78 -2.91
CA ARG A 33 10.27 -15.06 -2.68
C ARG A 33 10.47 -13.92 -3.69
N GLU A 34 10.02 -14.11 -4.93
CA GLU A 34 10.06 -13.06 -5.95
C GLU A 34 9.10 -11.93 -5.61
N ILE A 35 7.89 -12.24 -5.12
CA ILE A 35 6.92 -11.24 -4.66
C ILE A 35 7.46 -10.47 -3.44
N GLU A 36 8.02 -11.16 -2.46
CA GLU A 36 8.63 -10.53 -1.29
C GLU A 36 9.80 -9.61 -1.68
N ASN A 37 10.65 -10.05 -2.60
CA ASN A 37 11.73 -9.22 -3.15
C ASN A 37 11.17 -7.98 -3.88
N LEU A 38 10.07 -8.13 -4.61
CA LEU A 38 9.42 -7.02 -5.30
C LEU A 38 8.85 -6.01 -4.31
N ILE A 39 8.16 -6.47 -3.26
CA ILE A 39 7.62 -5.64 -2.18
C ILE A 39 8.77 -4.86 -1.52
N ASN A 40 9.87 -5.52 -1.17
CA ASN A 40 11.02 -4.89 -0.56
C ASN A 40 11.64 -3.82 -1.48
N ARG A 41 11.81 -4.10 -2.77
CA ARG A 41 12.31 -3.13 -3.75
C ARG A 41 11.42 -1.88 -3.84
N VAL A 42 10.10 -2.06 -3.83
CA VAL A 42 9.14 -0.94 -3.83
C VAL A 42 9.33 -0.09 -2.58
N TRP A 43 9.35 -0.70 -1.40
CA TRP A 43 9.52 0.02 -0.15
C TRP A 43 10.88 0.71 -0.04
N ASP A 44 11.97 0.09 -0.49
CA ASP A 44 13.31 0.70 -0.50
C ASP A 44 13.33 1.99 -1.34
N LYS A 45 12.60 1.99 -2.48
CA LYS A 45 12.46 3.18 -3.32
C LYS A 45 11.58 4.25 -2.67
N ILE A 46 10.45 3.86 -2.08
CA ILE A 46 9.55 4.77 -1.37
C ILE A 46 10.28 5.44 -0.20
N GLU A 47 10.96 4.66 0.63
CA GLU A 47 11.71 5.17 1.78
C GLU A 47 12.85 6.08 1.35
N LYS A 48 13.67 5.65 0.40
CA LYS A 48 14.76 6.47 -0.13
C LYS A 48 14.23 7.78 -0.70
N GLY A 49 13.22 7.74 -1.57
CA GLY A 49 12.58 8.92 -2.13
C GLY A 49 11.98 9.80 -1.04
N GLY A 50 11.15 9.22 -0.16
CA GLY A 50 10.46 9.95 0.90
C GLY A 50 11.39 10.64 1.89
N TYR A 51 12.49 10.00 2.30
CA TYR A 51 13.45 10.61 3.24
C TYR A 51 14.28 11.72 2.62
N THR A 52 14.45 11.73 1.29
CA THR A 52 15.24 12.74 0.55
C THR A 52 14.40 13.90 0.00
N LEU A 53 13.08 13.90 0.22
CA LEU A 53 12.21 15.00 -0.20
C LEU A 53 12.65 16.32 0.46
N ASP A 54 12.90 17.32 -0.39
CA ASP A 54 13.16 18.69 0.03
C ASP A 54 11.85 19.49 -0.07
N LEU A 55 11.09 19.49 1.02
CA LEU A 55 9.76 20.08 1.09
C LEU A 55 9.62 21.02 2.29
N ASP A 56 8.75 22.02 2.14
CA ASP A 56 8.21 22.75 3.29
C ASP A 56 7.18 21.86 4.03
N PHE A 57 7.66 21.13 5.03
CA PHE A 57 6.83 20.19 5.77
C PHE A 57 5.66 20.87 6.50
N SER A 58 5.74 22.19 6.78
CA SER A 58 4.63 22.93 7.37
C SER A 58 3.45 23.12 6.41
N LYS A 59 3.69 22.90 5.10
CA LYS A 59 2.70 22.91 4.02
C LYS A 59 2.54 21.55 3.36
N THR A 60 3.01 20.49 4.03
CA THR A 60 2.93 19.13 3.52
C THR A 60 1.84 18.36 4.23
N LYS A 61 1.03 17.65 3.44
CA LYS A 61 -0.05 16.79 3.91
C LYS A 61 0.23 15.34 3.54
N LEU A 62 0.07 14.45 4.50
CA LEU A 62 0.26 13.01 4.32
C LEU A 62 -1.11 12.35 4.23
N PHE A 63 -1.30 11.56 3.21
CA PHE A 63 -2.52 10.77 2.96
C PHE A 63 -2.15 9.27 2.98
N PRO A 64 -1.96 8.65 4.17
CA PRO A 64 -1.69 7.22 4.26
C PRO A 64 -2.98 6.41 4.09
N GLU A 65 -2.88 5.24 3.45
CA GLU A 65 -3.99 4.29 3.33
C GLU A 65 -4.48 3.87 4.72
N GLY A 66 -5.79 3.73 4.88
CA GLY A 66 -6.41 3.35 6.15
C GLY A 66 -6.62 4.50 7.15
N GLN A 67 -6.13 5.69 6.86
CA GLN A 67 -6.27 6.84 7.76
C GLN A 67 -7.65 7.49 7.65
N VAL A 68 -8.37 7.57 8.77
CA VAL A 68 -9.74 8.11 8.83
C VAL A 68 -9.86 9.43 9.60
N GLU A 69 -8.81 9.86 10.30
CA GLU A 69 -8.80 11.11 11.08
C GLU A 69 -7.54 11.93 10.79
N SER A 70 -7.68 13.27 10.85
CA SER A 70 -6.53 14.16 10.65
C SER A 70 -5.74 14.34 11.95
N ILE A 71 -4.41 14.22 11.85
CA ILE A 71 -3.48 14.35 12.98
C ILE A 71 -2.42 15.40 12.66
N THR A 72 -2.48 16.52 13.38
CA THR A 72 -1.50 17.60 13.24
C THR A 72 -0.49 17.56 14.39
N PRO A 73 0.82 17.73 14.12
CA PRO A 73 1.83 17.81 15.18
C PRO A 73 1.53 18.96 16.15
N ALA A 74 1.47 18.67 17.42
CA ALA A 74 1.20 19.70 18.41
C ALA A 74 2.39 20.65 18.55
N LYS A 75 2.16 21.98 18.46
CA LYS A 75 3.20 23.02 18.60
C LYS A 75 4.08 22.84 19.85
N LYS A 76 3.51 22.32 20.94
CA LYS A 76 4.24 22.04 22.19
C LYS A 76 5.34 21.00 22.06
N TRP A 77 5.36 20.23 20.97
CA TRP A 77 6.36 19.17 20.73
C TRP A 77 7.61 19.68 20.02
N GLN A 78 7.61 20.90 19.48
CA GLN A 78 8.74 21.47 18.75
C GLN A 78 10.03 21.61 19.59
N ASN A 79 9.89 21.61 20.92
CA ASN A 79 11.03 21.74 21.85
C ASN A 79 11.46 20.40 22.47
N LEU A 80 10.88 19.28 22.03
CA LEU A 80 11.24 17.96 22.52
C LEU A 80 12.46 17.39 21.79
N SER A 81 13.21 16.53 22.47
CA SER A 81 14.28 15.78 21.80
C SER A 81 13.71 14.78 20.77
N THR A 82 14.54 14.39 19.81
CA THR A 82 14.16 13.40 18.78
C THR A 82 13.62 12.10 19.40
N ASP A 83 14.21 11.63 20.50
CA ASP A 83 13.78 10.40 21.16
C ASP A 83 12.43 10.55 21.87
N GLN A 84 12.19 11.71 22.51
CA GLN A 84 10.88 12.03 23.09
C GLN A 84 9.81 12.13 22.01
N LEU A 85 10.13 12.77 20.87
CA LEU A 85 9.22 12.87 19.73
C LEU A 85 8.92 11.49 19.15
N ARG A 86 9.91 10.62 18.99
CA ARG A 86 9.70 9.23 18.51
C ARG A 86 8.80 8.45 19.45
N SER A 87 9.01 8.57 20.78
CA SER A 87 8.15 7.89 21.75
C SER A 87 6.70 8.36 21.70
N ILE A 88 6.48 9.68 21.57
CA ILE A 88 5.14 10.26 21.44
C ILE A 88 4.50 9.83 20.10
N ALA A 89 5.25 9.91 19.01
CA ALA A 89 4.77 9.53 17.70
C ALA A 89 4.43 8.03 17.64
N SER A 90 5.29 7.17 18.19
CA SER A 90 5.02 5.74 18.29
C SER A 90 3.73 5.46 19.07
N SER A 91 3.50 6.16 20.19
CA SER A 91 2.27 6.01 20.96
C SER A 91 1.04 6.59 20.24
N ALA A 92 1.16 7.78 19.63
CA ALA A 92 0.06 8.45 18.96
C ALA A 92 -0.36 7.75 17.64
N LEU A 93 0.60 7.15 16.95
CA LEU A 93 0.38 6.55 15.63
C LEU A 93 0.25 5.01 15.68
N SER A 94 0.52 4.38 16.82
CA SER A 94 0.38 2.92 16.98
C SER A 94 -1.05 2.41 16.73
N GLY A 95 -2.05 3.27 16.96
CA GLY A 95 -3.45 2.96 16.70
C GLY A 95 -3.87 3.04 15.22
N LEU A 96 -2.99 3.49 14.31
CA LEU A 96 -3.35 3.67 12.89
C LEU A 96 -3.40 2.35 12.11
N GLY A 97 -2.90 1.25 12.67
CA GLY A 97 -2.88 -0.06 11.98
C GLY A 97 -2.02 -0.07 10.70
N LEU A 98 -1.12 0.90 10.55
CA LEU A 98 -0.25 0.99 9.37
C LEU A 98 0.85 -0.08 9.42
N PRO A 99 1.23 -0.66 8.27
CA PRO A 99 2.41 -1.51 8.18
C PRO A 99 3.67 -0.81 8.72
N SER A 100 4.58 -1.55 9.33
CA SER A 100 5.73 -1.01 10.06
C SER A 100 6.61 -0.05 9.24
N ARG A 101 6.84 -0.35 7.95
CA ARG A 101 7.62 0.52 7.04
C ARG A 101 6.84 1.80 6.71
N GLN A 102 5.55 1.70 6.42
CA GLN A 102 4.69 2.86 6.17
C GLN A 102 4.62 3.75 7.41
N LEU A 103 4.41 3.15 8.58
CA LEU A 103 4.39 3.87 9.85
C LEU A 103 5.70 4.62 10.10
N GLY A 104 6.86 3.99 9.86
CA GLY A 104 8.17 4.61 10.00
C GLY A 104 8.34 5.85 9.11
N LEU A 105 7.93 5.78 7.85
CA LEU A 105 7.98 6.91 6.91
C LEU A 105 7.01 8.02 7.34
N VAL A 106 5.74 7.69 7.57
CA VAL A 106 4.70 8.65 8.01
C VAL A 106 5.15 9.36 9.30
N MET A 107 5.65 8.62 10.27
CA MET A 107 6.15 9.17 11.53
C MET A 107 7.32 10.14 11.29
N THR A 108 8.26 9.79 10.43
CA THR A 108 9.42 10.65 10.13
C THR A 108 8.98 11.96 9.48
N LEU A 109 8.08 11.92 8.50
CA LEU A 109 7.58 13.11 7.82
C LEU A 109 6.71 13.98 8.74
N TRP A 110 5.90 13.34 9.59
CA TRP A 110 5.10 14.03 10.59
C TRP A 110 5.98 14.76 11.63
N LEU A 111 7.06 14.15 12.10
CA LEU A 111 8.03 14.78 12.99
C LEU A 111 8.73 15.98 12.34
N LYS A 112 8.88 16.00 11.02
CA LYS A 112 9.37 17.16 10.26
C LYS A 112 8.34 18.28 10.14
N GLY A 113 7.10 18.06 10.54
CA GLY A 113 6.03 19.08 10.58
C GLY A 113 4.86 18.83 9.62
N ALA A 114 4.86 17.75 8.84
CA ALA A 114 3.75 17.41 7.97
C ALA A 114 2.49 17.06 8.77
N THR A 115 1.31 17.39 8.21
CA THR A 115 0.01 17.00 8.78
C THR A 115 -0.45 15.68 8.16
N ILE A 116 -0.86 14.72 8.98
CA ILE A 116 -1.55 13.52 8.50
C ILE A 116 -3.01 13.89 8.31
N GLU A 117 -3.54 13.64 7.13
CA GLU A 117 -4.93 13.91 6.78
C GLU A 117 -5.75 12.61 6.69
N ASN A 118 -7.05 12.72 6.85
CA ASN A 118 -7.94 11.61 6.57
C ASN A 118 -7.90 11.27 5.07
N THR A 119 -7.74 10.00 4.78
CA THR A 119 -7.67 9.47 3.41
C THR A 119 -8.91 8.67 3.09
N GLU A 120 -9.38 7.88 4.04
CA GLU A 120 -10.45 6.89 3.86
C GLU A 120 -11.80 7.36 4.44
N ASP A 121 -12.88 6.82 3.88
CA ASP A 121 -14.18 6.86 4.53
C ASP A 121 -14.27 5.71 5.55
N PRO A 122 -14.57 6.00 6.85
CA PRO A 122 -14.56 4.99 7.89
C PRO A 122 -15.57 3.87 7.65
N ASN A 123 -16.76 4.18 7.07
CA ASN A 123 -17.78 3.18 6.84
C ASN A 123 -17.38 2.22 5.71
N LEU A 124 -16.80 2.74 4.62
CA LEU A 124 -16.33 1.92 3.50
C LEU A 124 -15.13 1.06 3.92
N LEU A 125 -14.25 1.59 4.78
CA LEU A 125 -13.11 0.86 5.31
C LEU A 125 -13.56 -0.28 6.23
N GLU A 126 -14.50 -0.02 7.15
CA GLU A 126 -15.06 -1.01 8.08
C GLU A 126 -15.78 -2.13 7.31
N GLU A 127 -16.65 -1.77 6.33
CA GLU A 127 -17.34 -2.75 5.50
C GLU A 127 -16.36 -3.63 4.72
N SER A 128 -15.34 -3.00 4.10
CA SER A 128 -14.30 -3.72 3.37
C SER A 128 -13.53 -4.70 4.27
N SER A 129 -13.15 -4.26 5.47
CA SER A 129 -12.42 -5.11 6.43
C SER A 129 -13.26 -6.29 6.88
N ARG A 130 -14.53 -6.08 7.21
CA ARG A 130 -15.47 -7.14 7.60
C ARG A 130 -15.65 -8.19 6.50
N LEU A 131 -15.80 -7.77 5.24
CA LEU A 131 -15.96 -8.72 4.13
C LEU A 131 -14.67 -9.49 3.83
N VAL A 132 -13.51 -8.86 3.98
CA VAL A 132 -12.22 -9.57 3.86
C VAL A 132 -12.07 -10.62 4.96
N GLU A 133 -12.41 -10.30 6.22
CA GLU A 133 -12.39 -11.26 7.32
C GLU A 133 -13.37 -12.43 7.08
N GLU A 134 -14.57 -12.14 6.56
CA GLU A 134 -15.57 -13.16 6.22
C GLU A 134 -15.05 -14.10 5.11
N LEU A 135 -14.45 -13.56 4.07
CA LEU A 135 -13.81 -14.33 3.00
C LEU A 135 -12.67 -15.20 3.53
N GLU A 136 -11.83 -14.64 4.40
CA GLU A 136 -10.74 -15.39 5.04
C GLU A 136 -11.23 -16.59 5.86
N VAL A 137 -12.34 -16.42 6.59
CA VAL A 137 -12.96 -17.52 7.36
C VAL A 137 -13.44 -18.63 6.42
N ILE A 138 -14.07 -18.28 5.30
CA ILE A 138 -14.52 -19.25 4.30
C ILE A 138 -13.32 -20.00 3.71
N LEU A 139 -12.31 -19.28 3.22
CA LEU A 139 -11.11 -19.88 2.63
C LEU A 139 -10.36 -20.78 3.62
N ARG A 140 -10.28 -20.40 4.89
CA ARG A 140 -9.68 -21.23 5.94
C ARG A 140 -10.41 -22.54 6.12
N LYS A 141 -11.75 -22.51 6.19
CA LYS A 141 -12.57 -23.73 6.32
C LYS A 141 -12.35 -24.67 5.13
N VAL A 142 -12.29 -24.14 3.92
CA VAL A 142 -11.98 -24.93 2.71
C VAL A 142 -10.58 -25.55 2.80
N ALA A 143 -9.58 -24.80 3.23
CA ALA A 143 -8.21 -25.29 3.38
C ALA A 143 -8.08 -26.36 4.50
N GLU A 144 -8.80 -26.21 5.61
CA GLU A 144 -8.80 -27.15 6.74
C GLU A 144 -9.53 -28.47 6.43
N SER A 145 -10.43 -28.50 5.45
CA SER A 145 -11.07 -29.74 5.00
C SER A 145 -10.07 -30.76 4.46
N GLY A 146 -8.88 -30.32 4.06
CA GLY A 146 -7.76 -31.15 3.57
C GLY A 146 -8.04 -31.82 2.23
N ASP A 147 -9.21 -31.64 1.67
CA ASP A 147 -9.63 -32.17 0.38
C ASP A 147 -9.76 -31.01 -0.62
N LEU A 148 -8.65 -30.72 -1.30
CA LEU A 148 -8.61 -29.68 -2.35
C LEU A 148 -9.46 -30.07 -3.56
N ASP A 149 -9.85 -31.36 -3.67
CA ASP A 149 -10.73 -31.88 -4.70
C ASP A 149 -12.19 -32.00 -4.20
N ALA A 150 -12.48 -31.67 -2.92
CA ALA A 150 -13.84 -31.60 -2.42
C ALA A 150 -14.59 -30.55 -3.23
N GLU A 151 -15.69 -30.95 -3.85
CA GLU A 151 -16.60 -30.01 -4.49
C GLU A 151 -17.05 -28.98 -3.43
N ILE A 152 -16.60 -27.73 -3.58
CA ILE A 152 -17.13 -26.61 -2.80
C ILE A 152 -18.62 -26.57 -3.13
N ASP A 153 -19.48 -26.66 -2.11
CA ASP A 153 -20.93 -26.63 -2.33
C ASP A 153 -21.35 -25.31 -3.01
N GLU A 154 -22.41 -25.40 -3.80
CA GLU A 154 -22.90 -24.26 -4.61
C GLU A 154 -23.20 -23.02 -3.76
N GLU A 155 -23.65 -23.21 -2.50
CA GLU A 155 -23.97 -22.11 -1.58
C GLU A 155 -22.68 -21.37 -1.16
N THR A 156 -21.64 -22.13 -0.78
CA THR A 156 -20.32 -21.56 -0.41
C THR A 156 -19.68 -20.85 -1.60
N LEU A 157 -19.78 -21.42 -2.80
CA LEU A 157 -19.25 -20.78 -4.02
C LEU A 157 -19.99 -19.46 -4.32
N ALA A 158 -21.33 -19.50 -4.34
CA ALA A 158 -22.15 -18.30 -4.59
C ALA A 158 -21.90 -17.19 -3.55
N ASN A 159 -21.74 -17.56 -2.26
CA ASN A 159 -21.41 -16.60 -1.21
C ASN A 159 -20.03 -15.98 -1.42
N THR A 160 -19.03 -16.79 -1.76
CA THR A 160 -17.67 -16.31 -2.05
C THR A 160 -17.65 -15.34 -3.24
N GLU A 161 -18.38 -15.65 -4.31
CA GLU A 161 -18.52 -14.76 -5.47
C GLU A 161 -19.21 -13.44 -5.10
N ALA A 162 -20.28 -13.49 -4.31
CA ALA A 162 -21.00 -12.29 -3.87
C ALA A 162 -20.10 -11.38 -3.00
N ILE A 163 -19.36 -11.95 -2.04
CA ILE A 163 -18.41 -11.23 -1.19
C ILE A 163 -17.31 -10.61 -2.04
N THR A 164 -16.72 -11.36 -2.96
CA THR A 164 -15.65 -10.89 -3.84
C THR A 164 -16.12 -9.73 -4.71
N SER A 165 -17.28 -9.85 -5.34
CA SER A 165 -17.89 -8.79 -6.14
C SER A 165 -18.15 -7.52 -5.29
N ARG A 166 -18.63 -7.65 -4.07
CA ARG A 166 -18.85 -6.50 -3.19
C ARG A 166 -17.53 -5.84 -2.76
N ILE A 167 -16.47 -6.63 -2.50
CA ILE A 167 -15.13 -6.10 -2.21
C ILE A 167 -14.60 -5.28 -3.38
N GLU A 168 -14.81 -5.73 -4.62
CA GLU A 168 -14.41 -4.99 -5.83
C GLU A 168 -15.17 -3.67 -5.99
N ASP A 169 -16.47 -3.66 -5.71
CA ASP A 169 -17.27 -2.43 -5.76
C ASP A 169 -16.88 -1.46 -4.64
N LEU A 170 -16.66 -1.95 -3.42
CA LEU A 170 -16.13 -1.15 -2.32
C LEU A 170 -14.77 -0.52 -2.66
N ALA A 171 -13.89 -1.24 -3.35
CA ALA A 171 -12.62 -0.67 -3.80
C ALA A 171 -12.83 0.57 -4.69
N LYS A 172 -13.79 0.51 -5.62
CA LYS A 172 -14.15 1.65 -6.48
C LYS A 172 -14.76 2.81 -5.68
N GLU A 173 -15.66 2.50 -4.74
CA GLU A 173 -16.26 3.50 -3.85
C GLU A 173 -15.20 4.17 -2.97
N ARG A 174 -14.25 3.42 -2.42
CA ARG A 174 -13.11 3.93 -1.66
C ARG A 174 -12.22 4.83 -2.52
N ASP A 175 -11.92 4.47 -3.75
CA ASP A 175 -11.15 5.31 -4.68
C ASP A 175 -11.78 6.68 -4.89
N ILE A 176 -13.10 6.74 -5.02
CA ILE A 176 -13.86 7.99 -5.13
C ILE A 176 -13.76 8.80 -3.84
N ALA A 177 -13.94 8.15 -2.68
CA ALA A 177 -13.87 8.82 -1.39
C ALA A 177 -12.47 9.37 -1.10
N ILE A 178 -11.42 8.58 -1.39
CA ILE A 178 -10.02 8.98 -1.25
C ILE A 178 -9.72 10.21 -2.13
N ALA A 179 -10.10 10.16 -3.40
CA ALA A 179 -9.91 11.30 -4.30
C ALA A 179 -10.64 12.55 -3.79
N LYS A 180 -11.88 12.41 -3.32
CA LYS A 180 -12.67 13.51 -2.72
C LYS A 180 -11.97 14.11 -1.50
N ASN A 181 -11.41 13.27 -0.63
CA ASN A 181 -10.69 13.72 0.56
C ASN A 181 -9.41 14.47 0.18
N ILE A 182 -8.64 13.99 -0.79
CA ILE A 182 -7.44 14.67 -1.29
C ILE A 182 -7.84 16.02 -1.92
N ASN A 183 -8.82 16.03 -2.83
CA ASN A 183 -9.29 17.23 -3.51
C ASN A 183 -9.77 18.30 -2.51
N GLY A 184 -10.44 17.90 -1.44
CA GLY A 184 -10.97 18.79 -0.41
C GLY A 184 -9.94 19.30 0.59
N ASN A 185 -8.93 18.46 0.92
CA ASN A 185 -7.96 18.79 1.97
C ASN A 185 -6.67 19.41 1.43
N LEU A 186 -6.27 19.12 0.19
CA LEU A 186 -5.06 19.69 -0.40
C LEU A 186 -5.35 21.07 -0.97
N ARG A 187 -4.71 22.11 -0.43
CA ARG A 187 -4.94 23.50 -0.80
C ARG A 187 -3.88 24.01 -1.78
N GLU A 188 -4.14 25.15 -2.40
CA GLU A 188 -3.17 25.80 -3.27
C GLU A 188 -1.87 26.14 -2.51
N GLY A 189 -0.72 25.81 -3.12
CA GLY A 189 0.60 26.00 -2.53
C GLY A 189 1.00 24.90 -1.53
N GLU A 190 0.14 23.91 -1.28
CA GLU A 190 0.47 22.73 -0.46
C GLU A 190 0.96 21.57 -1.33
N THR A 191 1.73 20.67 -0.71
CA THR A 191 2.17 19.40 -1.29
C THR A 191 1.57 18.24 -0.52
N GLY A 192 0.84 17.36 -1.21
CA GLY A 192 0.38 16.08 -0.67
C GLY A 192 1.40 14.97 -0.88
N ILE A 193 1.48 14.01 0.03
CA ILE A 193 2.17 12.73 -0.15
C ILE A 193 1.13 11.64 0.06
N LEU A 194 0.80 10.93 -1.00
CA LEU A 194 -0.17 9.83 -0.98
C LEU A 194 0.55 8.49 -0.90
N LEU A 195 0.32 7.75 0.18
CA LEU A 195 0.80 6.39 0.42
C LEU A 195 -0.39 5.45 0.27
N LEU A 196 -0.53 4.82 -0.88
CA LEU A 196 -1.73 4.06 -1.22
C LEU A 196 -1.37 2.80 -2.01
N GLY A 197 -2.04 1.70 -1.70
CA GLY A 197 -1.84 0.43 -2.39
C GLY A 197 -2.02 0.53 -3.90
N GLY A 198 -1.12 -0.10 -4.66
CA GLY A 198 -1.11 -0.02 -6.13
C GLY A 198 -2.33 -0.65 -6.83
N LYS A 199 -3.35 -1.13 -6.09
CA LYS A 199 -4.63 -1.58 -6.65
C LYS A 199 -5.63 -0.44 -6.84
N HIS A 200 -5.43 0.67 -6.15
CA HIS A 200 -6.33 1.82 -6.19
C HIS A 200 -6.18 2.63 -7.48
N ASP A 201 -7.31 3.03 -8.06
CA ASP A 201 -7.39 3.92 -9.23
C ASP A 201 -7.89 5.31 -8.80
N VAL A 202 -7.08 6.00 -8.00
CA VAL A 202 -7.40 7.32 -7.44
C VAL A 202 -6.96 8.45 -8.36
N LEU A 203 -5.81 8.29 -9.03
CA LEU A 203 -5.16 9.38 -9.76
C LEU A 203 -6.04 9.97 -10.87
N GLY A 204 -6.83 9.13 -11.56
CA GLY A 204 -7.77 9.56 -12.60
C GLY A 204 -8.99 10.34 -12.08
N LYS A 205 -9.20 10.37 -10.75
CA LYS A 205 -10.34 11.02 -10.07
C LYS A 205 -9.96 12.31 -9.35
N LEU A 206 -8.66 12.68 -9.40
CA LEU A 206 -8.17 13.92 -8.81
C LEU A 206 -8.57 15.14 -9.66
N ASP A 207 -8.67 16.30 -9.01
CA ASP A 207 -8.90 17.56 -9.70
C ASP A 207 -7.72 17.87 -10.66
N LYS A 208 -8.05 18.45 -11.80
CA LYS A 208 -7.08 18.71 -12.91
C LYS A 208 -5.95 19.67 -12.57
N ASP A 209 -6.10 20.47 -11.52
CA ASP A 209 -5.08 21.41 -11.03
C ASP A 209 -4.09 20.77 -10.04
N ILE A 210 -4.24 19.49 -9.72
CA ILE A 210 -3.29 18.72 -8.93
C ILE A 210 -2.25 18.10 -9.86
N GLU A 211 -1.02 18.58 -9.76
CA GLU A 211 0.13 17.98 -10.45
C GLU A 211 0.60 16.75 -9.69
N VAL A 212 0.58 15.58 -10.34
CA VAL A 212 0.99 14.31 -9.74
C VAL A 212 2.39 13.92 -10.19
N SER A 213 3.24 13.52 -9.24
CA SER A 213 4.55 12.92 -9.49
C SER A 213 4.76 11.67 -8.63
N LEU A 214 5.61 10.75 -9.06
CA LEU A 214 6.03 9.62 -8.21
C LEU A 214 7.09 10.07 -7.21
N VAL A 215 7.11 9.45 -6.02
CA VAL A 215 8.13 9.67 -4.99
C VAL A 215 9.52 9.25 -5.48
N ASP A 216 9.60 8.23 -6.32
CA ASP A 216 10.78 7.81 -7.07
C ASP A 216 10.32 7.41 -8.49
N PRO A 217 10.89 8.00 -9.56
CA PRO A 217 10.50 7.68 -10.94
C PRO A 217 10.67 6.19 -11.33
N GLU A 218 11.61 5.48 -10.71
CA GLU A 218 11.82 4.06 -10.98
C GLU A 218 10.64 3.18 -10.54
N LEU A 219 9.75 3.70 -9.67
CA LEU A 219 8.52 3.00 -9.28
C LEU A 219 7.56 2.78 -10.45
N ALA A 220 7.61 3.60 -11.50
CA ALA A 220 6.79 3.39 -12.69
C ALA A 220 7.10 2.03 -13.36
N VAL A 221 8.39 1.68 -13.46
CA VAL A 221 8.83 0.40 -14.05
C VAL A 221 8.38 -0.77 -13.17
N ILE A 222 8.53 -0.63 -11.85
CA ILE A 222 8.15 -1.69 -10.91
C ILE A 222 6.62 -1.90 -10.89
N GLN A 223 5.83 -0.83 -11.07
CA GLN A 223 4.37 -0.96 -11.18
C GLN A 223 3.94 -1.77 -12.39
N ASP A 224 4.64 -1.67 -13.52
CA ASP A 224 4.37 -2.48 -14.69
C ASP A 224 4.71 -3.96 -14.43
N GLU A 225 5.83 -4.25 -13.76
CA GLU A 225 6.15 -5.60 -13.28
C GLU A 225 5.02 -6.16 -12.38
N VAL A 226 4.49 -5.36 -11.44
CA VAL A 226 3.38 -5.76 -10.55
C VAL A 226 2.10 -6.05 -11.34
N ARG A 227 1.79 -5.25 -12.36
CA ARG A 227 0.62 -5.48 -13.22
C ARG A 227 0.75 -6.79 -13.99
N GLU A 228 1.93 -7.07 -14.54
CA GLU A 228 2.20 -8.35 -15.24
C GLU A 228 2.01 -9.54 -14.30
N TRP A 229 2.50 -9.46 -13.07
CA TRP A 229 2.30 -10.50 -12.07
C TRP A 229 0.82 -10.78 -11.75
N ARG A 230 -0.01 -9.74 -11.68
CA ARG A 230 -1.45 -9.89 -11.43
C ARG A 230 -2.19 -10.61 -12.55
N THR A 231 -1.81 -10.33 -13.81
CA THR A 231 -2.42 -11.01 -14.97
C THR A 231 -2.00 -12.47 -15.09
N LEU A 232 -0.90 -12.89 -14.46
CA LEU A 232 -0.43 -14.27 -14.44
C LEU A 232 -1.24 -15.17 -13.48
N GLY A 233 -1.78 -14.61 -12.38
CA GLY A 233 -2.72 -15.31 -11.51
C GLY A 233 -4.04 -15.68 -12.19
N GLU A 234 -4.34 -15.09 -13.35
CA GLU A 234 -5.53 -15.36 -14.17
C GLU A 234 -5.31 -16.47 -15.23
N GLY A 235 -4.32 -17.35 -15.05
CA GLY A 235 -4.16 -18.57 -15.85
C GLY A 235 -3.46 -18.43 -17.21
N LYS A 236 -2.75 -17.34 -17.48
CA LYS A 236 -1.95 -17.18 -18.70
C LYS A 236 -0.48 -17.59 -18.50
N PRO A 237 0.09 -18.47 -19.37
CA PRO A 237 1.48 -18.91 -19.22
C PRO A 237 2.47 -17.76 -19.43
N ARG A 238 3.48 -17.71 -18.58
CA ARG A 238 4.61 -16.75 -18.62
C ARG A 238 5.33 -16.80 -19.96
N LYS A 239 5.39 -15.69 -20.69
CA LYS A 239 6.40 -15.50 -21.73
C LYS A 239 7.67 -15.07 -20.99
N SER A 240 8.60 -16.01 -20.79
CA SER A 240 9.90 -15.75 -20.18
C SER A 240 10.74 -14.84 -21.09
N ASN A 241 10.65 -13.54 -20.90
CA ASN A 241 11.55 -12.56 -21.47
C ASN A 241 12.64 -12.13 -20.47
N PHE A 242 13.15 -13.07 -19.69
CA PHE A 242 14.40 -12.84 -18.98
C PHE A 242 15.52 -12.83 -20.03
N ARG A 243 15.89 -11.64 -20.52
CA ARG A 243 17.16 -11.46 -21.19
C ARG A 243 18.24 -11.64 -20.13
N GLU A 244 18.94 -12.79 -20.20
CA GLU A 244 20.24 -12.97 -19.58
C GLU A 244 21.20 -11.92 -20.15
N ASN A 245 21.36 -10.80 -19.44
CA ASN A 245 22.49 -9.90 -19.61
C ASN A 245 23.65 -10.40 -18.75
N SER A 246 24.16 -11.59 -19.05
CA SER A 246 25.42 -12.09 -18.55
C SER A 246 26.39 -12.30 -19.71
N SER A 247 26.94 -11.17 -20.21
CA SER A 247 28.19 -11.21 -21.01
C SER A 247 29.02 -9.97 -20.75
N LEU A 248 29.62 -9.91 -19.56
CA LEU A 248 30.84 -9.12 -19.38
C LEU A 248 31.99 -10.05 -19.70
N GLY A 249 32.44 -9.98 -20.96
CA GLY A 249 33.64 -10.63 -21.42
C GLY A 249 34.89 -10.15 -20.66
N HIS A 250 35.57 -11.09 -20.01
CA HIS A 250 36.95 -10.92 -19.63
C HIS A 250 37.79 -11.03 -20.92
N GLU A 251 38.22 -9.91 -21.47
CA GLU A 251 39.39 -9.88 -22.35
C GLU A 251 40.65 -9.76 -21.49
N SER A 252 41.35 -10.88 -21.36
CA SER A 252 42.76 -10.94 -20.96
C SER A 252 43.59 -10.38 -22.12
N LYS A 253 44.36 -9.35 -21.88
CA LYS A 253 45.47 -8.97 -22.75
C LYS A 253 46.77 -9.47 -22.13
N GLU A 254 47.45 -10.26 -22.91
CA GLU A 254 48.89 -10.56 -22.80
C GLU A 254 49.77 -9.33 -22.91
#